data_9f1ae2fbd776283741ce3bea01921764
#
_entry.id   9f1ae2fbd776283741ce3bea01921764
#
_cell.length_a   1.000
_cell.length_b   1.000
_cell.length_c   1.000
_cell.angle_alpha   90.00
_cell.angle_beta   90.00
_cell.angle_gamma   90.00
#
_symmetry.space_group_name_H-M   'P 1'
#
loop_
_entity.id
_entity.type
_entity.pdbx_description
1 polymer ?
#
loop_
_entity_poly.entity_id
_entity_poly.type
_entity_poly.pdbx_seq_one_letter_code
_entity_poly.pdbx_strand_id
1 'polypeptide(L)'
;MAVRRGASAEGPAGRRNQGLGKTLLEMRSITKEFPGVKALDNVNLVVEEGEIHALIGENGAGKSTLMNVLSGQYPVGSYSGEIYYDGKLCEFKNLKDSEAVGIVIIHQELALIPLLTIGENMFMGNEFRNKLGVIDWNKTFYEAEKHMRQVGLRENPHTLIKDIGTGKQQLVEIAKAFAKKVRLLILDEPTSSLNDEDAKMLLDLLIEFKKQGLTSIIITHKLNEIIYCADKATIIRDGATIETLVKGVDEFSEQRIIRGMVGRPMEDRYPHREHNISDEISLEVKDWTVHHPLYQERVVDDNVSFNVHKGEVVGFSGLQGAGRTELAMSIFGRSYGSNISGEMYMKGEKVNFKSPEDAIRHGLAYVTEDRKVYGLILDETIRFNTTLARLDKVCGGGGVIDSDMEVQVAEKMTKEMGTKTPSIEQAIGHLSGGNQQKALLGKWMFTEPDVLIMDEPTRGIDVGAKYE
;
A
#
# COMPACT_ATOMS: atom_id res chain seq x y z
N MET A 1 -37.20 -23.70 52.68
CA MET A 1 -37.44 -24.23 51.30
C MET A 1 -37.79 -23.07 50.40
N ALA A 2 -36.85 -22.56 49.60
CA ALA A 2 -37.08 -21.65 48.52
C ALA A 2 -35.93 -21.78 47.54
N VAL A 3 -36.19 -22.39 46.41
CA VAL A 3 -35.26 -22.64 45.28
C VAL A 3 -35.05 -21.33 44.55
N ARG A 4 -33.82 -20.78 44.55
CA ARG A 4 -33.40 -19.70 43.64
C ARG A 4 -32.99 -20.30 42.31
N ARG A 5 -33.76 -19.98 41.27
CA ARG A 5 -33.39 -20.21 39.86
C ARG A 5 -32.32 -19.22 39.44
N GLY A 6 -31.20 -19.73 38.90
CA GLY A 6 -30.14 -18.94 38.29
C GLY A 6 -30.64 -18.29 37.01
N ALA A 7 -30.36 -17.01 36.85
CA ALA A 7 -30.52 -16.27 35.62
C ALA A 7 -29.29 -16.52 34.74
N SER A 8 -29.49 -17.17 33.59
CA SER A 8 -28.50 -17.26 32.50
C SER A 8 -28.41 -15.89 31.84
N ALA A 9 -27.19 -15.31 31.79
CA ALA A 9 -26.90 -14.14 31.04
C ALA A 9 -26.93 -14.50 29.53
N GLU A 10 -27.97 -14.10 28.86
CA GLU A 10 -28.01 -14.09 27.39
C GLU A 10 -27.12 -12.93 26.90
N GLY A 11 -26.07 -13.26 26.16
CA GLY A 11 -25.31 -12.30 25.36
C GLY A 11 -26.18 -11.73 24.24
N PRO A 12 -25.83 -10.61 23.60
CA PRO A 12 -26.66 -9.97 22.59
C PRO A 12 -26.74 -10.84 21.34
N ALA A 13 -27.81 -11.68 21.33
CA ALA A 13 -28.16 -12.48 20.16
C ALA A 13 -28.77 -11.61 19.07
N GLY A 14 -28.10 -11.60 17.92
CA GLY A 14 -28.75 -11.69 16.63
C GLY A 14 -29.82 -10.66 16.29
N ARG A 15 -29.46 -9.51 15.73
CA ARG A 15 -30.33 -8.85 14.76
C ARG A 15 -30.46 -9.79 13.56
N ARG A 16 -31.62 -10.37 13.36
CA ARG A 16 -31.95 -11.23 12.23
C ARG A 16 -31.75 -10.42 10.95
N ASN A 17 -30.87 -10.90 10.08
CA ASN A 17 -30.72 -10.48 8.69
C ASN A 17 -32.07 -10.60 7.98
N GLN A 18 -32.69 -9.48 7.63
CA GLN A 18 -33.78 -9.45 6.66
C GLN A 18 -33.18 -9.22 5.27
N GLY A 19 -33.22 -10.29 4.43
CA GLY A 19 -33.25 -10.22 2.99
C GLY A 19 -32.00 -9.70 2.29
N LEU A 20 -30.99 -10.54 2.14
CA LEU A 20 -29.94 -10.39 1.15
C LEU A 20 -29.43 -11.79 0.81
N GLY A 21 -28.77 -11.96 -0.30
CA GLY A 21 -28.44 -13.16 -1.01
C GLY A 21 -27.98 -14.40 -0.21
N LYS A 22 -27.77 -15.49 -0.92
CA LYS A 22 -27.22 -16.73 -0.37
C LYS A 22 -25.79 -16.48 0.11
N THR A 23 -25.45 -16.87 1.34
CA THR A 23 -24.08 -16.81 1.87
C THR A 23 -23.16 -17.69 1.03
N LEU A 24 -22.13 -17.12 0.44
CA LEU A 24 -21.09 -17.82 -0.31
C LEU A 24 -19.91 -18.21 0.57
N LEU A 25 -19.41 -17.26 1.37
CA LEU A 25 -18.28 -17.45 2.28
C LEU A 25 -18.68 -17.08 3.70
N GLU A 26 -18.32 -17.90 4.65
CA GLU A 26 -18.41 -17.60 6.08
C GLU A 26 -17.15 -18.09 6.79
N MET A 27 -16.41 -17.17 7.38
CA MET A 27 -15.25 -17.44 8.24
C MET A 27 -15.67 -17.18 9.68
N ARG A 28 -15.52 -18.19 10.55
CA ARG A 28 -15.97 -18.14 11.94
C ARG A 28 -14.81 -18.24 12.90
N SER A 29 -14.69 -17.26 13.78
CA SER A 29 -13.72 -17.26 14.90
C SER A 29 -12.28 -17.54 14.47
N ILE A 30 -11.85 -17.00 13.34
CA ILE A 30 -10.51 -17.21 12.82
C ILE A 30 -9.49 -16.54 13.72
N THR A 31 -8.56 -17.34 14.26
CA THR A 31 -7.45 -16.88 15.10
C THR A 31 -6.14 -17.38 14.53
N LYS A 32 -5.17 -16.48 14.35
CA LYS A 32 -3.84 -16.79 13.82
C LYS A 32 -2.77 -16.11 14.65
N GLU A 33 -1.86 -16.91 15.16
CA GLU A 33 -0.71 -16.44 15.95
C GLU A 33 0.59 -16.67 15.20
N PHE A 34 1.50 -15.73 15.33
CA PHE A 34 2.91 -15.83 14.95
C PHE A 34 3.77 -15.65 16.21
N PRO A 35 5.05 -16.05 16.21
CA PRO A 35 5.91 -15.84 17.38
C PRO A 35 5.88 -14.37 17.84
N GLY A 36 5.34 -14.15 19.03
CA GLY A 36 5.25 -12.83 19.67
C GLY A 36 4.08 -11.93 19.21
N VAL A 37 3.26 -12.33 18.22
CA VAL A 37 2.16 -11.50 17.71
C VAL A 37 0.92 -12.34 17.42
N LYS A 38 -0.23 -11.94 17.95
CA LYS A 38 -1.53 -12.46 17.57
C LYS A 38 -2.10 -11.62 16.43
N ALA A 39 -1.93 -12.09 15.21
CA ALA A 39 -2.29 -11.34 14.01
C ALA A 39 -3.80 -11.34 13.71
N LEU A 40 -4.53 -12.42 14.11
CA LEU A 40 -5.98 -12.50 14.05
C LEU A 40 -6.49 -13.04 15.39
N ASP A 41 -7.53 -12.40 15.91
CA ASP A 41 -8.17 -12.78 17.17
C ASP A 41 -9.69 -12.86 16.98
N ASN A 42 -10.21 -14.06 16.85
CA ASN A 42 -11.65 -14.34 16.72
C ASN A 42 -12.31 -13.54 15.57
N VAL A 43 -11.66 -13.46 14.41
CA VAL A 43 -12.17 -12.73 13.24
C VAL A 43 -13.32 -13.47 12.60
N ASN A 44 -14.40 -12.74 12.28
CA ASN A 44 -15.56 -13.25 11.60
C ASN A 44 -15.82 -12.43 10.32
N LEU A 45 -16.07 -13.14 9.21
CA LEU A 45 -16.36 -12.54 7.92
C LEU A 45 -17.46 -13.33 7.21
N VAL A 46 -18.50 -12.64 6.74
CA VAL A 46 -19.58 -13.23 5.95
C VAL A 46 -19.70 -12.49 4.64
N VAL A 47 -19.64 -13.23 3.51
CA VAL A 47 -19.78 -12.67 2.16
C VAL A 47 -20.91 -13.39 1.43
N GLU A 48 -21.82 -12.61 0.84
CA GLU A 48 -22.98 -13.13 0.09
C GLU A 48 -22.63 -13.29 -1.41
N GLU A 49 -23.37 -14.19 -2.06
CA GLU A 49 -23.17 -14.45 -3.50
C GLU A 49 -23.58 -13.23 -4.34
N GLY A 50 -22.68 -12.79 -5.25
CA GLY A 50 -22.93 -11.66 -6.15
C GLY A 50 -22.74 -10.28 -5.50
N GLU A 51 -22.10 -10.16 -4.31
CA GLU A 51 -21.76 -8.84 -3.73
C GLU A 51 -20.29 -8.45 -3.97
N ILE A 52 -20.01 -7.16 -3.91
CA ILE A 52 -18.67 -6.62 -3.72
C ILE A 52 -18.53 -6.28 -2.24
N HIS A 53 -17.71 -7.05 -1.53
CA HIS A 53 -17.45 -6.90 -0.11
C HIS A 53 -16.12 -6.21 0.13
N ALA A 54 -16.12 -5.07 0.80
CA ALA A 54 -14.88 -4.40 1.19
C ALA A 54 -14.37 -4.94 2.54
N LEU A 55 -13.09 -5.31 2.60
CA LEU A 55 -12.39 -5.67 3.82
C LEU A 55 -11.43 -4.54 4.20
N ILE A 56 -11.71 -3.85 5.29
CA ILE A 56 -11.10 -2.57 5.62
C ILE A 56 -10.42 -2.65 6.98
N GLY A 57 -9.35 -1.89 7.15
CA GLY A 57 -8.59 -1.78 8.41
C GLY A 57 -7.26 -1.09 8.17
N GLU A 58 -6.60 -0.68 9.24
CA GLU A 58 -5.27 -0.12 9.17
C GLU A 58 -4.23 -1.16 8.70
N ASN A 59 -3.03 -0.70 8.33
CA ASN A 59 -1.92 -1.60 8.01
C ASN A 59 -1.54 -2.39 9.26
N GLY A 60 -1.39 -3.71 9.11
CA GLY A 60 -1.18 -4.60 10.25
C GLY A 60 -2.45 -5.05 10.98
N ALA A 61 -3.65 -4.57 10.59
CA ALA A 61 -4.92 -5.01 11.20
C ALA A 61 -5.28 -6.49 10.94
N GLY A 62 -4.50 -7.21 10.11
CA GLY A 62 -4.71 -8.64 9.85
C GLY A 62 -5.40 -8.96 8.52
N LYS A 63 -5.72 -7.97 7.66
CA LYS A 63 -6.46 -8.19 6.39
C LYS A 63 -5.80 -9.22 5.48
N SER A 64 -4.53 -9.01 5.12
CA SER A 64 -3.78 -9.94 4.25
C SER A 64 -3.55 -11.28 4.94
N THR A 65 -3.39 -11.31 6.26
CA THR A 65 -3.31 -12.57 7.03
C THR A 65 -4.61 -13.36 6.92
N LEU A 66 -5.77 -12.70 7.02
CA LEU A 66 -7.08 -13.35 6.86
C LEU A 66 -7.25 -13.93 5.46
N MET A 67 -6.84 -13.18 4.43
CA MET A 67 -6.92 -13.65 3.04
C MET A 67 -5.92 -14.79 2.77
N ASN A 68 -4.76 -14.80 3.40
CA ASN A 68 -3.79 -15.89 3.32
C ASN A 68 -4.31 -17.18 4.01
N VAL A 69 -5.10 -17.05 5.08
CA VAL A 69 -5.84 -18.17 5.67
C VAL A 69 -6.90 -18.69 4.68
N LEU A 70 -7.70 -17.79 4.10
CA LEU A 70 -8.75 -18.14 3.15
C LEU A 70 -8.20 -18.79 1.86
N SER A 71 -7.07 -18.31 1.36
CA SER A 71 -6.44 -18.88 0.16
C SER A 71 -5.71 -20.21 0.40
N GLY A 72 -5.51 -20.63 1.67
CA GLY A 72 -4.74 -21.83 2.02
C GLY A 72 -3.22 -21.62 1.97
N GLN A 73 -2.73 -20.39 1.86
CA GLN A 73 -1.31 -20.05 2.04
C GLN A 73 -0.89 -20.31 3.50
N TYR A 74 -1.78 -20.03 4.45
CA TYR A 74 -1.70 -20.57 5.80
C TYR A 74 -2.62 -21.78 5.88
N PRO A 75 -2.07 -23.03 5.89
CA PRO A 75 -2.86 -24.24 5.80
C PRO A 75 -3.68 -24.50 7.07
N VAL A 76 -4.73 -25.30 6.94
CA VAL A 76 -5.49 -25.83 8.07
C VAL A 76 -4.56 -26.41 9.13
N GLY A 77 -4.84 -26.15 10.40
CA GLY A 77 -3.97 -26.51 11.54
C GLY A 77 -2.93 -25.45 11.90
N SER A 78 -2.65 -24.46 11.03
CA SER A 78 -1.81 -23.31 11.36
C SER A 78 -2.59 -22.13 11.97
N TYR A 79 -3.91 -22.22 12.01
CA TYR A 79 -4.87 -21.28 12.59
C TYR A 79 -6.00 -22.06 13.28
N SER A 80 -6.81 -21.39 14.09
CA SER A 80 -8.07 -21.95 14.64
C SER A 80 -9.27 -21.22 14.04
N GLY A 81 -10.45 -21.82 14.17
CA GLY A 81 -11.70 -21.37 13.56
C GLY A 81 -12.08 -22.21 12.33
N GLU A 82 -13.18 -21.84 11.68
CA GLU A 82 -13.80 -22.62 10.61
C GLU A 82 -14.07 -21.76 9.38
N ILE A 83 -13.90 -22.35 8.20
CA ILE A 83 -14.21 -21.72 6.91
C ILE A 83 -15.33 -22.52 6.25
N TYR A 84 -16.45 -21.88 5.99
CA TYR A 84 -17.55 -22.45 5.22
C TYR A 84 -17.60 -21.75 3.85
N TYR A 85 -17.61 -22.53 2.79
CA TYR A 85 -17.76 -22.05 1.42
C TYR A 85 -18.90 -22.78 0.72
N ASP A 86 -19.87 -22.02 0.21
CA ASP A 86 -21.14 -22.54 -0.34
C ASP A 86 -21.85 -23.51 0.63
N GLY A 87 -21.83 -23.17 1.94
CA GLY A 87 -22.43 -23.96 3.02
C GLY A 87 -21.64 -25.23 3.43
N LYS A 88 -20.46 -25.46 2.87
CA LYS A 88 -19.62 -26.64 3.20
C LYS A 88 -18.40 -26.19 4.00
N LEU A 89 -18.07 -26.95 5.04
CA LEU A 89 -16.81 -26.78 5.76
C LEU A 89 -15.64 -27.09 4.83
N CYS A 90 -14.68 -26.17 4.76
CA CYS A 90 -13.50 -26.26 3.91
C CYS A 90 -12.23 -26.24 4.74
N GLU A 91 -11.32 -27.17 4.44
CA GLU A 91 -10.00 -27.29 5.05
C GLU A 91 -8.92 -27.19 3.97
N PHE A 92 -8.51 -25.95 3.67
CA PHE A 92 -7.51 -25.72 2.63
C PHE A 92 -6.10 -26.03 3.16
N LYS A 93 -5.39 -26.92 2.48
CA LYS A 93 -4.01 -27.32 2.80
C LYS A 93 -2.97 -26.55 1.98
N ASN A 94 -3.39 -25.97 0.87
CA ASN A 94 -2.55 -25.22 -0.06
C ASN A 94 -3.43 -24.37 -0.99
N LEU A 95 -2.80 -23.48 -1.77
CA LEU A 95 -3.48 -22.61 -2.74
C LEU A 95 -4.33 -23.36 -3.79
N LYS A 96 -3.92 -24.58 -4.19
CA LYS A 96 -4.68 -25.35 -5.19
C LYS A 96 -6.04 -25.80 -4.66
N ASP A 97 -6.16 -26.04 -3.37
CA ASP A 97 -7.42 -26.45 -2.76
C ASP A 97 -8.46 -25.32 -2.82
N SER A 98 -8.07 -24.09 -2.54
CA SER A 98 -8.93 -22.90 -2.62
C SER A 98 -9.25 -22.56 -4.08
N GLU A 99 -8.27 -22.63 -4.99
CA GLU A 99 -8.48 -22.43 -6.42
C GLU A 99 -9.45 -23.48 -7.02
N ALA A 100 -9.41 -24.72 -6.56
CA ALA A 100 -10.30 -25.79 -7.05
C ALA A 100 -11.78 -25.50 -6.76
N VAL A 101 -12.11 -24.75 -5.71
CA VAL A 101 -13.47 -24.30 -5.40
C VAL A 101 -13.81 -22.93 -5.99
N GLY A 102 -12.87 -22.33 -6.74
CA GLY A 102 -13.07 -21.06 -7.43
C GLY A 102 -12.74 -19.82 -6.59
N ILE A 103 -11.95 -19.93 -5.53
CA ILE A 103 -11.41 -18.79 -4.78
C ILE A 103 -10.07 -18.42 -5.40
N VAL A 104 -9.94 -17.19 -5.91
CA VAL A 104 -8.71 -16.68 -6.53
C VAL A 104 -8.34 -15.35 -5.91
N ILE A 105 -7.08 -15.21 -5.53
CA ILE A 105 -6.53 -13.95 -4.98
C ILE A 105 -5.59 -13.30 -5.99
N ILE A 106 -5.75 -11.99 -6.15
CA ILE A 106 -4.83 -11.10 -6.86
C ILE A 106 -4.15 -10.25 -5.81
N HIS A 107 -2.83 -10.41 -5.71
CA HIS A 107 -2.02 -9.69 -4.72
C HIS A 107 -1.69 -8.25 -5.20
N GLN A 108 -1.33 -7.40 -4.27
CA GLN A 108 -0.89 -6.03 -4.52
C GLN A 108 0.30 -5.97 -5.49
N GLU A 109 1.27 -6.86 -5.32
CA GLU A 109 2.36 -7.03 -6.29
C GLU A 109 1.94 -8.05 -7.34
N LEU A 110 1.93 -7.63 -8.62
CA LEU A 110 1.49 -8.48 -9.72
C LEU A 110 2.43 -9.67 -9.90
N ALA A 111 1.86 -10.86 -9.90
CA ALA A 111 2.60 -12.12 -10.09
C ALA A 111 2.80 -12.42 -11.59
N LEU A 112 3.26 -11.41 -12.35
CA LEU A 112 3.53 -11.51 -13.79
C LEU A 112 5.02 -11.54 -14.07
N ILE A 113 5.43 -12.37 -15.03
CA ILE A 113 6.81 -12.44 -15.49
C ILE A 113 6.99 -11.49 -16.67
N PRO A 114 7.78 -10.40 -16.54
CA PRO A 114 7.88 -9.35 -17.54
C PRO A 114 8.34 -9.80 -18.93
N LEU A 115 9.20 -10.82 -18.98
CA LEU A 115 9.79 -11.36 -20.23
C LEU A 115 8.95 -12.45 -20.89
N LEU A 116 7.83 -12.85 -20.32
CA LEU A 116 6.88 -13.75 -20.93
C LEU A 116 5.71 -12.98 -21.56
N THR A 117 5.07 -13.60 -22.53
CA THR A 117 3.87 -13.06 -23.18
C THR A 117 2.66 -13.08 -22.24
N ILE A 118 1.61 -12.35 -22.61
CA ILE A 118 0.34 -12.33 -21.87
C ILE A 118 -0.21 -13.77 -21.77
N GLY A 119 -0.28 -14.50 -22.91
CA GLY A 119 -0.83 -15.85 -22.96
C GLY A 119 -0.03 -16.85 -22.12
N GLU A 120 1.31 -16.77 -22.13
CA GLU A 120 2.18 -17.60 -21.27
C GLU A 120 1.94 -17.31 -19.79
N ASN A 121 1.87 -16.04 -19.39
CA ASN A 121 1.58 -15.65 -18.00
C ASN A 121 0.21 -16.15 -17.53
N MET A 122 -0.83 -16.08 -18.38
CA MET A 122 -2.18 -16.48 -18.01
C MET A 122 -2.29 -17.96 -17.72
N PHE A 123 -1.57 -18.80 -18.46
CA PHE A 123 -1.68 -20.26 -18.37
C PHE A 123 -0.44 -20.96 -17.82
N MET A 124 0.52 -20.20 -17.24
CA MET A 124 1.71 -20.78 -16.64
C MET A 124 1.36 -21.89 -15.63
N GLY A 125 1.91 -23.08 -15.86
CA GLY A 125 1.65 -24.28 -15.05
C GLY A 125 0.29 -24.95 -15.29
N ASN A 126 -0.57 -24.37 -16.15
CA ASN A 126 -1.88 -24.87 -16.54
C ASN A 126 -2.08 -24.83 -18.07
N GLU A 127 -1.00 -24.95 -18.82
CA GLU A 127 -1.02 -24.92 -20.28
C GLU A 127 -1.87 -26.08 -20.84
N PHE A 128 -2.57 -25.81 -21.93
CA PHE A 128 -3.29 -26.87 -22.64
C PHE A 128 -2.30 -27.85 -23.25
N ARG A 129 -2.54 -29.15 -23.05
CA ARG A 129 -1.68 -30.23 -23.55
C ARG A 129 -2.47 -31.15 -24.47
N ASN A 130 -1.80 -31.63 -25.51
CA ASN A 130 -2.34 -32.68 -26.37
C ASN A 130 -2.29 -34.04 -25.68
N LYS A 131 -2.82 -35.10 -26.36
CA LYS A 131 -2.84 -36.45 -25.83
C LYS A 131 -1.47 -37.04 -25.53
N LEU A 132 -0.41 -36.48 -26.08
CA LEU A 132 1.00 -36.90 -25.89
C LEU A 132 1.69 -36.08 -24.78
N GLY A 133 0.98 -35.21 -24.08
CA GLY A 133 1.53 -34.36 -23.02
C GLY A 133 2.29 -33.13 -23.51
N VAL A 134 2.38 -32.88 -24.81
CA VAL A 134 3.02 -31.71 -25.40
C VAL A 134 2.08 -30.50 -25.31
N ILE A 135 2.62 -29.31 -24.97
CA ILE A 135 1.85 -28.09 -24.86
C ILE A 135 1.28 -27.69 -26.23
N ASP A 136 -0.01 -27.43 -26.26
CA ASP A 136 -0.71 -26.88 -27.42
C ASP A 136 -0.78 -25.36 -27.31
N TRP A 137 0.25 -24.69 -27.83
CA TRP A 137 0.34 -23.24 -27.78
C TRP A 137 -0.76 -22.53 -28.52
N ASN A 138 -1.22 -23.07 -29.66
CA ASN A 138 -2.31 -22.48 -30.43
C ASN A 138 -3.60 -22.42 -29.60
N LYS A 139 -3.93 -23.51 -28.92
CA LYS A 139 -5.07 -23.57 -28.04
C LYS A 139 -4.89 -22.69 -26.81
N THR A 140 -3.69 -22.65 -26.22
CA THR A 140 -3.36 -21.81 -25.06
C THR A 140 -3.57 -20.33 -25.38
N PHE A 141 -3.03 -19.85 -26.50
CA PHE A 141 -3.20 -18.47 -26.92
C PHE A 141 -4.64 -18.12 -27.34
N TYR A 142 -5.35 -19.05 -27.96
CA TYR A 142 -6.77 -18.86 -28.29
C TYR A 142 -7.64 -18.68 -27.03
N GLU A 143 -7.46 -19.53 -26.03
CA GLU A 143 -8.20 -19.39 -24.76
C GLU A 143 -7.75 -18.14 -23.99
N ALA A 144 -6.46 -17.76 -24.06
CA ALA A 144 -5.98 -16.50 -23.48
C ALA A 144 -6.72 -15.30 -24.08
N GLU A 145 -6.80 -15.21 -25.42
CA GLU A 145 -7.52 -14.13 -26.11
C GLU A 145 -8.99 -14.04 -25.69
N LYS A 146 -9.65 -15.18 -25.50
CA LYS A 146 -11.05 -15.25 -25.07
C LYS A 146 -11.22 -14.64 -23.65
N HIS A 147 -10.36 -14.98 -22.69
CA HIS A 147 -10.43 -14.42 -21.34
C HIS A 147 -10.00 -12.96 -21.30
N MET A 148 -9.01 -12.54 -22.11
CA MET A 148 -8.63 -11.13 -22.27
C MET A 148 -9.83 -10.28 -22.74
N ARG A 149 -10.60 -10.78 -23.70
CA ARG A 149 -11.81 -10.08 -24.18
C ARG A 149 -12.87 -9.92 -23.09
N GLN A 150 -13.01 -10.89 -22.17
CA GLN A 150 -13.95 -10.80 -21.05
C GLN A 150 -13.65 -9.63 -20.12
N VAL A 151 -12.37 -9.29 -19.95
CA VAL A 151 -11.92 -8.16 -19.11
C VAL A 151 -11.70 -6.87 -19.93
N GLY A 152 -12.09 -6.85 -21.20
CA GLY A 152 -11.93 -5.68 -22.08
C GLY A 152 -10.51 -5.44 -22.60
N LEU A 153 -9.56 -6.36 -22.35
CA LEU A 153 -8.19 -6.27 -22.83
C LEU A 153 -8.09 -6.68 -24.31
N ARG A 154 -7.69 -5.76 -25.17
CA ARG A 154 -7.63 -5.94 -26.63
C ARG A 154 -6.21 -6.12 -27.18
N GLU A 155 -5.24 -6.35 -26.30
CA GLU A 155 -3.85 -6.60 -26.70
C GLU A 155 -3.71 -7.95 -27.41
N ASN A 156 -2.61 -8.10 -28.17
CA ASN A 156 -2.26 -9.38 -28.75
C ASN A 156 -1.76 -10.30 -27.62
N PRO A 157 -2.26 -11.55 -27.47
CA PRO A 157 -1.81 -12.46 -26.42
C PRO A 157 -0.31 -12.83 -26.50
N HIS A 158 0.34 -12.56 -27.64
CA HIS A 158 1.80 -12.73 -27.83
C HIS A 158 2.61 -11.50 -27.38
N THR A 159 1.98 -10.40 -26.95
CA THR A 159 2.68 -9.23 -26.43
C THR A 159 3.36 -9.55 -25.10
N LEU A 160 4.60 -9.09 -24.91
CA LEU A 160 5.31 -9.27 -23.65
C LEU A 160 4.70 -8.37 -22.56
N ILE A 161 4.68 -8.86 -21.33
CA ILE A 161 4.15 -8.11 -20.18
C ILE A 161 4.89 -6.78 -19.97
N LYS A 162 6.22 -6.74 -20.16
CA LYS A 162 7.02 -5.50 -20.04
C LYS A 162 6.62 -4.40 -21.02
N ASP A 163 5.97 -4.75 -22.12
CA ASP A 163 5.61 -3.82 -23.21
C ASP A 163 4.20 -3.23 -23.03
N ILE A 164 3.48 -3.59 -21.97
CA ILE A 164 2.16 -3.05 -21.61
C ILE A 164 2.19 -2.28 -20.31
N GLY A 165 1.38 -1.22 -20.21
CA GLY A 165 1.27 -0.39 -19.00
C GLY A 165 0.64 -1.13 -17.82
N THR A 166 0.86 -0.61 -16.61
CA THR A 166 0.46 -1.23 -15.34
C THR A 166 -1.04 -1.51 -15.27
N GLY A 167 -1.90 -0.60 -15.77
CA GLY A 167 -3.35 -0.82 -15.83
C GLY A 167 -3.72 -2.05 -16.66
N LYS A 168 -3.05 -2.27 -17.80
CA LYS A 168 -3.25 -3.46 -18.64
C LYS A 168 -2.70 -4.73 -17.98
N GLN A 169 -1.58 -4.63 -17.25
CA GLN A 169 -1.03 -5.75 -16.46
C GLN A 169 -2.03 -6.20 -15.39
N GLN A 170 -2.72 -5.27 -14.74
CA GLN A 170 -3.80 -5.58 -13.78
C GLN A 170 -4.95 -6.35 -14.44
N LEU A 171 -5.35 -5.94 -15.65
CA LEU A 171 -6.37 -6.68 -16.42
C LEU A 171 -5.90 -8.09 -16.82
N VAL A 172 -4.60 -8.30 -17.08
CA VAL A 172 -4.04 -9.64 -17.33
C VAL A 172 -4.20 -10.55 -16.09
N GLU A 173 -3.93 -10.06 -14.87
CA GLU A 173 -4.14 -10.84 -13.64
C GLU A 173 -5.62 -11.21 -13.45
N ILE A 174 -6.54 -10.29 -13.75
CA ILE A 174 -7.98 -10.59 -13.69
C ILE A 174 -8.36 -11.63 -14.76
N ALA A 175 -7.86 -11.50 -16.01
CA ALA A 175 -8.10 -12.48 -17.06
C ALA A 175 -7.57 -13.88 -16.68
N LYS A 176 -6.42 -13.95 -16.02
CA LYS A 176 -5.84 -15.17 -15.46
C LYS A 176 -6.74 -15.79 -14.38
N ALA A 177 -7.38 -14.98 -13.53
CA ALA A 177 -8.36 -15.45 -12.56
C ALA A 177 -9.60 -16.07 -13.26
N PHE A 178 -10.09 -15.46 -14.33
CA PHE A 178 -11.20 -16.02 -15.11
C PHE A 178 -10.85 -17.36 -15.78
N ALA A 179 -9.61 -17.55 -16.22
CA ALA A 179 -9.14 -18.82 -16.74
C ALA A 179 -9.20 -19.96 -15.69
N LYS A 180 -9.16 -19.62 -14.40
CA LYS A 180 -9.31 -20.54 -13.26
C LYS A 180 -10.77 -20.76 -12.81
N LYS A 181 -11.77 -20.29 -13.58
CA LYS A 181 -13.21 -20.39 -13.26
C LYS A 181 -13.57 -19.77 -11.90
N VAL A 182 -13.12 -18.58 -11.67
CA VAL A 182 -13.33 -17.84 -10.40
C VAL A 182 -14.81 -17.69 -10.07
N ARG A 183 -15.16 -17.93 -8.79
CA ARG A 183 -16.46 -17.65 -8.16
C ARG A 183 -16.35 -16.56 -7.09
N LEU A 184 -15.20 -16.53 -6.39
CA LEU A 184 -14.86 -15.51 -5.41
C LEU A 184 -13.50 -14.91 -5.79
N LEU A 185 -13.51 -13.65 -6.23
CA LEU A 185 -12.32 -12.90 -6.60
C LEU A 185 -11.90 -12.01 -5.43
N ILE A 186 -10.67 -12.20 -4.95
CA ILE A 186 -10.08 -11.38 -3.89
C ILE A 186 -9.06 -10.45 -4.55
N LEU A 187 -9.17 -9.15 -4.30
CA LEU A 187 -8.27 -8.14 -4.83
C LEU A 187 -7.62 -7.38 -3.66
N ASP A 188 -6.31 -7.51 -3.52
CA ASP A 188 -5.53 -6.83 -2.48
C ASP A 188 -4.89 -5.56 -3.08
N GLU A 189 -5.42 -4.39 -2.69
CA GLU A 189 -5.03 -3.05 -3.17
C GLU A 189 -4.91 -2.92 -4.70
N PRO A 190 -5.94 -3.30 -5.47
CA PRO A 190 -5.83 -3.46 -6.93
C PRO A 190 -5.60 -2.16 -7.70
N THR A 191 -5.79 -1.01 -7.05
CA THR A 191 -5.66 0.34 -7.66
C THR A 191 -4.47 1.12 -7.14
N SER A 192 -3.62 0.52 -6.31
CA SER A 192 -2.51 1.24 -5.62
C SER A 192 -1.47 1.82 -6.59
N SER A 193 -1.25 1.15 -7.73
CA SER A 193 -0.29 1.55 -8.77
C SER A 193 -0.95 2.14 -10.02
N LEU A 194 -2.27 2.40 -9.98
CA LEU A 194 -3.02 2.92 -11.10
C LEU A 194 -3.27 4.43 -10.96
N ASN A 195 -3.32 5.14 -12.10
CA ASN A 195 -3.87 6.48 -12.13
C ASN A 195 -5.40 6.45 -11.91
N ASP A 196 -6.02 7.61 -11.67
CA ASP A 196 -7.44 7.70 -11.33
C ASP A 196 -8.38 7.18 -12.43
N GLU A 197 -8.01 7.35 -13.69
CA GLU A 197 -8.80 6.88 -14.84
C GLU A 197 -8.78 5.35 -14.95
N ASP A 198 -7.60 4.75 -14.88
CA ASP A 198 -7.44 3.29 -14.89
C ASP A 198 -8.06 2.66 -13.63
N ALA A 199 -7.93 3.29 -12.46
CA ALA A 199 -8.55 2.85 -11.22
C ALA A 199 -10.08 2.83 -11.34
N LYS A 200 -10.67 3.91 -11.86
CA LYS A 200 -12.11 3.98 -12.10
C LYS A 200 -12.57 2.91 -13.09
N MET A 201 -11.86 2.73 -14.20
CA MET A 201 -12.17 1.70 -15.18
C MET A 201 -12.16 0.29 -14.56
N LEU A 202 -11.21 0.00 -13.68
CA LEU A 202 -11.15 -1.26 -12.95
C LEU A 202 -12.35 -1.46 -12.02
N LEU A 203 -12.75 -0.43 -11.27
CA LEU A 203 -13.91 -0.50 -10.37
C LEU A 203 -15.21 -0.67 -11.15
N ASP A 204 -15.38 0.02 -12.29
CA ASP A 204 -16.53 -0.14 -13.19
C ASP A 204 -16.61 -1.59 -13.73
N LEU A 205 -15.46 -2.18 -14.07
CA LEU A 205 -15.36 -3.57 -14.50
C LEU A 205 -15.79 -4.55 -13.38
N LEU A 206 -15.41 -4.31 -12.12
CA LEU A 206 -15.85 -5.11 -10.99
C LEU A 206 -17.37 -5.02 -10.78
N ILE A 207 -17.95 -3.83 -10.94
CA ILE A 207 -19.41 -3.63 -10.87
C ILE A 207 -20.11 -4.40 -11.99
N GLU A 208 -19.53 -4.44 -13.19
CA GLU A 208 -20.07 -5.21 -14.31
C GLU A 208 -20.00 -6.73 -14.06
N PHE A 209 -18.88 -7.22 -13.51
CA PHE A 209 -18.75 -8.64 -13.13
C PHE A 209 -19.72 -9.05 -12.03
N LYS A 210 -19.97 -8.16 -11.06
CA LYS A 210 -21.02 -8.38 -10.05
C LYS A 210 -22.39 -8.58 -10.69
N LYS A 211 -22.77 -7.79 -11.70
CA LYS A 211 -24.05 -7.96 -12.44
C LYS A 211 -24.13 -9.31 -13.14
N GLN A 212 -22.97 -9.90 -13.48
CA GLN A 212 -22.86 -11.25 -14.06
C GLN A 212 -22.82 -12.35 -13.00
N GLY A 213 -22.93 -12.00 -11.71
CA GLY A 213 -22.98 -12.94 -10.58
C GLY A 213 -21.63 -13.27 -9.95
N LEU A 214 -20.52 -12.58 -10.33
CA LEU A 214 -19.23 -12.74 -9.67
C LEU A 214 -19.29 -12.09 -8.28
N THR A 215 -18.78 -12.81 -7.27
CA THR A 215 -18.57 -12.29 -5.92
C THR A 215 -17.15 -11.79 -5.79
N SER A 216 -16.94 -10.63 -5.16
CA SER A 216 -15.60 -10.07 -4.99
C SER A 216 -15.38 -9.57 -3.56
N ILE A 217 -14.15 -9.78 -3.05
CA ILE A 217 -13.64 -9.11 -1.85
C ILE A 217 -12.59 -8.11 -2.32
N ILE A 218 -12.76 -6.84 -1.98
CA ILE A 218 -11.78 -5.78 -2.26
C ILE A 218 -11.14 -5.32 -0.96
N ILE A 219 -9.81 -5.34 -0.93
CA ILE A 219 -9.02 -4.76 0.15
C ILE A 219 -8.42 -3.48 -0.38
N THR A 220 -8.75 -2.34 0.22
CA THR A 220 -8.19 -1.05 -0.15
C THR A 220 -8.20 -0.10 1.04
N HIS A 221 -7.26 0.83 1.05
CA HIS A 221 -7.24 1.94 1.99
C HIS A 221 -7.86 3.21 1.40
N LYS A 222 -8.24 3.20 0.12
CA LYS A 222 -8.90 4.32 -0.57
C LYS A 222 -10.40 4.26 -0.32
N LEU A 223 -10.89 5.05 0.63
CA LEU A 223 -12.27 5.00 1.09
C LEU A 223 -13.29 5.41 0.02
N ASN A 224 -12.91 6.33 -0.88
CA ASN A 224 -13.72 6.72 -2.03
C ASN A 224 -14.05 5.53 -2.95
N GLU A 225 -13.11 4.60 -3.15
CA GLU A 225 -13.33 3.39 -3.94
C GLU A 225 -14.38 2.47 -3.30
N ILE A 226 -14.31 2.34 -1.96
CA ILE A 226 -15.26 1.54 -1.18
C ILE A 226 -16.67 2.12 -1.29
N ILE A 227 -16.80 3.43 -1.08
CA ILE A 227 -18.09 4.13 -1.22
C ILE A 227 -18.65 3.96 -2.63
N TYR A 228 -17.76 3.97 -3.65
CA TYR A 228 -18.15 3.83 -5.04
C TYR A 228 -18.71 2.43 -5.35
N CYS A 229 -17.97 1.36 -5.08
CA CYS A 229 -18.27 0.04 -5.63
C CYS A 229 -18.79 -1.00 -4.62
N ALA A 230 -18.52 -0.87 -3.31
CA ALA A 230 -18.85 -1.91 -2.34
C ALA A 230 -20.33 -1.90 -1.91
N ASP A 231 -20.86 -3.08 -1.63
CA ASP A 231 -22.19 -3.29 -1.05
C ASP A 231 -22.13 -3.38 0.48
N LYS A 232 -21.08 -4.03 0.97
CA LYS A 232 -20.79 -4.18 2.40
C LYS A 232 -19.34 -3.88 2.68
N ALA A 233 -19.06 -3.49 3.91
CA ALA A 233 -17.72 -3.22 4.38
C ALA A 233 -17.52 -3.82 5.77
N THR A 234 -16.64 -4.81 5.88
CA THR A 234 -16.22 -5.37 7.19
C THR A 234 -14.96 -4.67 7.64
N ILE A 235 -15.00 -4.10 8.84
CA ILE A 235 -13.89 -3.37 9.44
C ILE A 235 -13.15 -4.29 10.41
N ILE A 236 -11.83 -4.45 10.18
CA ILE A 236 -10.91 -5.16 11.06
C ILE A 236 -9.97 -4.14 11.70
N ARG A 237 -9.78 -4.28 13.00
CA ARG A 237 -8.84 -3.48 13.78
C ARG A 237 -8.16 -4.36 14.83
N ASP A 238 -6.84 -4.23 14.97
CA ASP A 238 -6.03 -4.99 15.95
C ASP A 238 -6.28 -6.51 15.90
N GLY A 239 -6.44 -7.04 14.71
CA GLY A 239 -6.70 -8.48 14.48
C GLY A 239 -8.13 -8.94 14.77
N ALA A 240 -9.08 -8.06 15.08
CA ALA A 240 -10.45 -8.42 15.39
C ALA A 240 -11.47 -7.76 14.45
N THR A 241 -12.59 -8.45 14.17
CA THR A 241 -13.74 -7.85 13.48
C THR A 241 -14.46 -6.87 14.40
N ILE A 242 -14.53 -5.61 13.98
CA ILE A 242 -15.23 -4.54 14.73
C ILE A 242 -16.72 -4.54 14.36
N GLU A 243 -17.02 -4.41 13.08
CA GLU A 243 -18.39 -4.35 12.55
C GLU A 243 -18.41 -4.61 11.05
N THR A 244 -19.60 -4.87 10.52
CA THR A 244 -19.88 -4.90 9.10
C THR A 244 -20.96 -3.87 8.78
N LEU A 245 -20.66 -2.92 7.90
CA LEU A 245 -21.58 -1.89 7.42
C LEU A 245 -22.22 -2.36 6.11
N VAL A 246 -23.53 -2.12 5.97
CA VAL A 246 -24.32 -2.49 4.79
C VAL A 246 -24.79 -1.22 4.09
N LYS A 247 -24.42 -1.04 2.83
CA LYS A 247 -24.83 0.11 2.01
C LYS A 247 -26.34 0.15 1.85
N GLY A 248 -26.93 1.31 2.11
CA GLY A 248 -28.40 1.49 2.08
C GLY A 248 -29.13 1.07 3.36
N VAL A 249 -28.47 0.45 4.34
CA VAL A 249 -29.01 0.12 5.67
C VAL A 249 -28.31 0.95 6.75
N ASP A 250 -26.98 0.94 6.74
CA ASP A 250 -26.15 1.70 7.68
C ASP A 250 -25.68 3.01 7.05
N GLU A 251 -25.18 3.93 7.89
CA GLU A 251 -24.43 5.08 7.41
C GLU A 251 -23.15 4.58 6.73
N PHE A 252 -23.11 4.65 5.39
CA PHE A 252 -22.00 4.17 4.58
C PHE A 252 -21.22 5.37 4.04
N SER A 253 -20.50 6.03 4.96
CA SER A 253 -19.70 7.24 4.68
C SER A 253 -18.22 7.03 5.03
N GLU A 254 -17.34 7.83 4.44
CA GLU A 254 -15.91 7.78 4.77
C GLU A 254 -15.68 8.03 6.27
N GLN A 255 -16.37 9.01 6.85
CA GLN A 255 -16.23 9.35 8.27
C GLN A 255 -16.65 8.19 9.18
N ARG A 256 -17.74 7.51 8.81
CA ARG A 256 -18.21 6.33 9.55
C ARG A 256 -17.23 5.18 9.52
N ILE A 257 -16.66 4.92 8.33
CA ILE A 257 -15.64 3.88 8.12
C ILE A 257 -14.37 4.22 8.92
N ILE A 258 -13.87 5.45 8.83
CA ILE A 258 -12.68 5.90 9.58
C ILE A 258 -12.88 5.72 11.08
N ARG A 259 -14.05 6.07 11.60
CA ARG A 259 -14.38 5.89 13.04
C ARG A 259 -14.25 4.42 13.45
N GLY A 260 -14.71 3.49 12.63
CA GLY A 260 -14.57 2.05 12.87
C GLY A 260 -13.10 1.60 12.83
N MET A 261 -12.32 2.09 11.87
CA MET A 261 -10.91 1.73 11.69
C MET A 261 -10.03 2.24 12.84
N VAL A 262 -10.15 3.51 13.19
CA VAL A 262 -9.27 4.20 14.17
C VAL A 262 -9.80 4.07 15.61
N GLY A 263 -11.11 3.83 15.78
CA GLY A 263 -11.76 3.67 17.10
C GLY A 263 -12.02 4.96 17.85
N ARG A 264 -11.71 6.11 17.27
CA ARG A 264 -12.04 7.44 17.81
C ARG A 264 -12.63 8.32 16.70
N PRO A 265 -13.51 9.29 17.02
CA PRO A 265 -13.92 10.28 16.05
C PRO A 265 -12.70 11.07 15.59
N MET A 266 -12.49 11.16 14.29
CA MET A 266 -11.55 12.10 13.70
C MET A 266 -12.36 13.29 13.20
N GLU A 267 -12.51 14.32 14.03
CA GLU A 267 -13.29 15.50 13.69
C GLU A 267 -12.60 16.34 12.61
N ASP A 268 -11.25 16.33 12.60
CA ASP A 268 -10.44 16.96 11.57
C ASP A 268 -9.37 16.00 11.02
N ARG A 269 -9.39 15.75 9.70
CA ARG A 269 -8.31 15.03 8.99
C ARG A 269 -7.00 15.81 8.97
N TYR A 270 -7.10 17.13 9.04
CA TYR A 270 -5.98 18.05 8.95
C TYR A 270 -5.99 18.97 10.17
N PRO A 271 -5.04 18.82 11.10
CA PRO A 271 -4.96 19.70 12.26
C PRO A 271 -4.79 21.15 11.82
N HIS A 272 -5.57 22.03 12.42
CA HIS A 272 -5.45 23.47 12.18
C HIS A 272 -4.08 23.95 12.67
N ARG A 273 -3.31 24.59 11.80
CA ARG A 273 -2.00 25.15 12.12
C ARG A 273 -2.01 26.64 11.89
N GLU A 274 -1.40 27.39 12.81
CA GLU A 274 -1.08 28.79 12.58
C GLU A 274 0.10 28.89 11.60
N HIS A 275 -0.05 29.70 10.59
CA HIS A 275 0.98 29.93 9.58
C HIS A 275 1.80 31.16 9.95
N ASN A 276 3.07 30.95 10.26
CA ASN A 276 4.03 32.04 10.51
C ASN A 276 5.00 32.14 9.32
N ILE A 277 4.49 32.62 8.18
CA ILE A 277 5.29 32.80 6.96
C ILE A 277 6.04 34.11 7.06
N SER A 278 7.36 34.10 6.87
CA SER A 278 8.24 35.26 6.83
C SER A 278 8.42 35.72 5.38
N ASP A 279 8.79 37.00 5.18
CA ASP A 279 9.17 37.51 3.86
C ASP A 279 10.56 37.00 3.40
N GLU A 280 11.32 36.33 4.27
CA GLU A 280 12.63 35.76 3.97
C GLU A 280 12.49 34.51 3.06
N ILE A 281 13.12 34.55 1.89
CA ILE A 281 13.14 33.38 0.96
C ILE A 281 14.22 32.40 1.43
N SER A 282 13.80 31.19 1.77
CA SER A 282 14.69 30.08 2.16
C SER A 282 15.28 29.34 0.97
N LEU A 283 14.47 29.10 -0.07
CA LEU A 283 14.88 28.45 -1.32
C LEU A 283 14.28 29.20 -2.50
N GLU A 284 15.10 29.49 -3.52
CA GLU A 284 14.65 30.02 -4.80
C GLU A 284 15.27 29.20 -5.93
N VAL A 285 14.46 28.75 -6.87
CA VAL A 285 14.86 28.03 -8.07
C VAL A 285 14.40 28.81 -9.29
N LYS A 286 15.30 29.04 -10.27
CA LYS A 286 15.03 29.84 -11.48
C LYS A 286 15.42 29.07 -12.72
N ASP A 287 14.50 29.02 -13.67
CA ASP A 287 14.72 28.50 -15.04
C ASP A 287 15.35 27.09 -15.02
N TRP A 288 14.92 26.25 -14.08
CA TRP A 288 15.49 24.92 -13.85
C TRP A 288 15.01 23.93 -14.89
N THR A 289 15.95 23.41 -15.66
CA THR A 289 15.69 22.43 -16.72
C THR A 289 16.52 21.18 -16.50
N VAL A 290 15.86 20.02 -16.61
CA VAL A 290 16.45 18.71 -16.35
C VAL A 290 16.20 17.79 -17.55
N HIS A 291 17.26 17.14 -18.04
CA HIS A 291 17.18 16.13 -19.09
C HIS A 291 17.25 14.72 -18.49
N HIS A 292 16.64 13.76 -19.19
CA HIS A 292 16.68 12.36 -18.77
C HIS A 292 18.13 11.82 -18.74
N PRO A 293 18.54 11.05 -17.71
CA PRO A 293 19.94 10.64 -17.53
C PRO A 293 20.49 9.77 -18.69
N LEU A 294 19.63 8.94 -19.32
CA LEU A 294 20.02 8.04 -20.43
C LEU A 294 19.65 8.61 -21.80
N TYR A 295 18.54 9.31 -21.92
CA TYR A 295 18.03 9.91 -23.18
C TYR A 295 18.13 11.42 -23.08
N GLN A 296 19.33 11.95 -23.31
CA GLN A 296 19.66 13.37 -23.05
C GLN A 296 18.87 14.37 -23.88
N GLU A 297 18.32 13.97 -25.02
CA GLU A 297 17.39 14.76 -25.85
C GLU A 297 15.99 14.92 -25.22
N ARG A 298 15.63 14.03 -24.26
CA ARG A 298 14.35 14.10 -23.58
C ARG A 298 14.44 15.04 -22.40
N VAL A 299 13.73 16.15 -22.47
CA VAL A 299 13.52 17.07 -21.35
C VAL A 299 12.48 16.45 -20.41
N VAL A 300 12.78 16.40 -19.11
CA VAL A 300 11.92 15.87 -18.05
C VAL A 300 11.24 17.02 -17.34
N ASP A 301 12.01 18.02 -16.91
CA ASP A 301 11.51 19.26 -16.34
C ASP A 301 12.02 20.42 -17.20
N ASP A 302 11.15 21.35 -17.58
CA ASP A 302 11.44 22.43 -18.51
C ASP A 302 11.14 23.78 -17.89
N ASN A 303 12.20 24.58 -17.68
CA ASN A 303 12.12 25.98 -17.23
C ASN A 303 11.29 26.19 -15.95
N VAL A 304 11.48 25.33 -14.93
CA VAL A 304 10.74 25.39 -13.67
C VAL A 304 11.30 26.49 -12.77
N SER A 305 10.42 27.38 -12.30
CA SER A 305 10.81 28.46 -11.36
C SER A 305 9.82 28.51 -10.20
N PHE A 306 10.33 28.60 -8.98
CA PHE A 306 9.54 28.74 -7.75
C PHE A 306 10.40 29.29 -6.61
N ASN A 307 9.75 29.74 -5.54
CA ASN A 307 10.41 30.09 -4.30
C ASN A 307 9.64 29.50 -3.09
N VAL A 308 10.33 29.38 -1.97
CA VAL A 308 9.79 28.91 -0.69
C VAL A 308 10.25 29.88 0.39
N HIS A 309 9.29 30.50 1.10
CA HIS A 309 9.57 31.38 2.21
C HIS A 309 9.82 30.60 3.51
N LYS A 310 10.48 31.22 4.45
CA LYS A 310 10.70 30.61 5.76
C LYS A 310 9.37 30.44 6.51
N GLY A 311 9.12 29.21 6.97
CA GLY A 311 7.86 28.82 7.61
C GLY A 311 6.71 28.52 6.65
N GLU A 312 6.96 28.58 5.33
CA GLU A 312 5.99 28.26 4.30
C GLU A 312 5.99 26.76 3.97
N VAL A 313 4.81 26.25 3.61
CA VAL A 313 4.63 24.92 3.00
C VAL A 313 4.11 25.10 1.57
N VAL A 314 4.96 24.82 0.59
CA VAL A 314 4.61 24.90 -0.83
C VAL A 314 4.25 23.52 -1.33
N GLY A 315 3.04 23.37 -1.91
CA GLY A 315 2.58 22.11 -2.47
C GLY A 315 2.86 22.00 -3.98
N PHE A 316 3.53 20.90 -4.38
CA PHE A 316 3.70 20.54 -5.78
C PHE A 316 2.64 19.50 -6.17
N SER A 317 1.82 19.81 -7.16
CA SER A 317 0.79 18.89 -7.67
C SER A 317 0.99 18.64 -9.17
N GLY A 318 0.56 17.48 -9.64
CA GLY A 318 0.65 17.09 -11.05
C GLY A 318 0.27 15.64 -11.25
N LEU A 319 0.04 15.26 -12.51
CA LEU A 319 -0.23 13.87 -12.89
C LEU A 319 0.98 12.97 -12.60
N GLN A 320 0.73 11.67 -12.50
CA GLN A 320 1.82 10.69 -12.42
C GLN A 320 2.71 10.80 -13.67
N GLY A 321 4.04 10.84 -13.46
CA GLY A 321 5.01 11.06 -14.54
C GLY A 321 5.17 12.53 -14.98
N ALA A 322 4.65 13.50 -14.22
CA ALA A 322 4.83 14.93 -14.48
C ALA A 322 6.22 15.50 -14.09
N GLY A 323 7.16 14.66 -13.63
CA GLY A 323 8.51 15.09 -13.29
C GLY A 323 8.73 15.51 -11.83
N ARG A 324 7.73 15.41 -10.93
CA ARG A 324 7.82 15.91 -9.54
C ARG A 324 8.98 15.30 -8.75
N THR A 325 9.12 13.98 -8.79
CA THR A 325 10.22 13.24 -8.14
C THR A 325 11.56 13.59 -8.78
N GLU A 326 11.60 13.64 -10.10
CA GLU A 326 12.78 13.98 -10.89
C GLU A 326 13.26 15.41 -10.59
N LEU A 327 12.35 16.38 -10.49
CA LEU A 327 12.64 17.75 -10.07
C LEU A 327 13.25 17.76 -8.66
N ALA A 328 12.61 17.13 -7.68
CA ALA A 328 13.07 17.06 -6.30
C ALA A 328 14.49 16.45 -6.21
N MET A 329 14.72 15.33 -6.87
CA MET A 329 16.02 14.66 -6.91
C MET A 329 17.09 15.47 -7.64
N SER A 330 16.73 16.22 -8.70
CA SER A 330 17.67 17.08 -9.42
C SER A 330 18.14 18.27 -8.57
N ILE A 331 17.25 18.84 -7.77
CA ILE A 331 17.53 19.90 -6.81
C ILE A 331 18.38 19.37 -5.65
N PHE A 332 18.06 18.17 -5.16
CA PHE A 332 18.77 17.51 -4.07
C PHE A 332 20.09 16.91 -4.54
N GLY A 333 21.10 17.78 -4.75
CA GLY A 333 22.46 17.35 -5.07
C GLY A 333 22.63 16.69 -6.44
N ARG A 334 21.76 17.00 -7.40
CA ARG A 334 21.78 16.43 -8.76
C ARG A 334 21.74 14.90 -8.78
N SER A 335 20.98 14.32 -7.85
CA SER A 335 20.83 12.85 -7.72
C SER A 335 20.04 12.22 -8.86
N TYR A 336 19.36 13.03 -9.68
CA TYR A 336 18.72 12.63 -10.94
C TYR A 336 18.99 13.67 -12.04
N GLY A 337 19.06 13.18 -13.28
CA GLY A 337 19.10 14.00 -14.47
C GLY A 337 20.49 14.16 -15.10
N SER A 338 20.48 14.71 -16.30
CA SER A 338 21.66 15.14 -17.05
C SER A 338 21.42 16.54 -17.62
N ASN A 339 22.48 17.22 -18.05
CA ASN A 339 22.40 18.56 -18.64
C ASN A 339 21.54 19.56 -17.84
N ILE A 340 21.63 19.47 -16.49
CA ILE A 340 20.85 20.32 -15.59
C ILE A 340 21.33 21.77 -15.71
N SER A 341 20.40 22.69 -16.03
CA SER A 341 20.64 24.13 -16.13
C SER A 341 19.65 24.92 -15.27
N GLY A 342 19.89 26.19 -15.08
CA GLY A 342 19.12 27.07 -14.21
C GLY A 342 19.94 27.54 -13.01
N GLU A 343 19.30 28.25 -12.11
CA GLU A 343 19.94 28.84 -10.93
C GLU A 343 19.17 28.45 -9.66
N MET A 344 19.92 28.25 -8.59
CA MET A 344 19.35 27.94 -7.27
C MET A 344 20.01 28.82 -6.21
N TYR A 345 19.19 29.29 -5.27
CA TYR A 345 19.61 30.14 -4.17
C TYR A 345 19.08 29.57 -2.86
N MET A 346 19.93 29.48 -1.84
CA MET A 346 19.56 29.18 -0.46
C MET A 346 19.81 30.43 0.40
N LYS A 347 18.78 30.93 1.10
CA LYS A 347 18.85 32.13 1.93
C LYS A 347 19.48 33.33 1.20
N GLY A 348 19.19 33.46 -0.09
CA GLY A 348 19.70 34.56 -0.94
C GLY A 348 21.12 34.33 -1.51
N GLU A 349 21.83 33.27 -1.12
CA GLU A 349 23.15 32.94 -1.65
C GLU A 349 23.01 31.91 -2.80
N LYS A 350 23.68 32.18 -3.93
CA LYS A 350 23.69 31.27 -5.07
C LYS A 350 24.43 30.00 -4.72
N VAL A 351 23.77 28.85 -4.89
CA VAL A 351 24.31 27.53 -4.60
C VAL A 351 24.33 26.64 -5.85
N ASN A 352 25.26 25.69 -5.88
CA ASN A 352 25.38 24.72 -6.96
C ASN A 352 25.86 23.39 -6.37
N PHE A 353 24.91 22.61 -5.87
CA PHE A 353 25.19 21.33 -5.24
C PHE A 353 25.72 20.33 -6.27
N LYS A 354 26.79 19.62 -5.91
CA LYS A 354 27.40 18.59 -6.74
C LYS A 354 27.05 17.16 -6.28
N SER A 355 26.57 17.03 -5.06
CA SER A 355 26.15 15.76 -4.48
C SER A 355 25.09 15.96 -3.41
N PRO A 356 24.37 14.90 -3.00
CA PRO A 356 23.44 14.95 -1.87
C PRO A 356 24.11 15.44 -0.56
N GLU A 357 25.36 15.04 -0.29
CA GLU A 357 26.10 15.48 0.90
C GLU A 357 26.31 17.00 0.88
N ASP A 358 26.54 17.58 -0.30
CA ASP A 358 26.66 19.01 -0.47
C ASP A 358 25.34 19.74 -0.13
N ALA A 359 24.21 19.22 -0.61
CA ALA A 359 22.89 19.72 -0.32
C ALA A 359 22.58 19.67 1.19
N ILE A 360 22.88 18.51 1.82
CA ILE A 360 22.66 18.31 3.27
C ILE A 360 23.49 19.32 4.09
N ARG A 361 24.74 19.58 3.73
CA ARG A 361 25.60 20.54 4.43
C ARG A 361 25.08 21.98 4.34
N HIS A 362 24.36 22.30 3.29
CA HIS A 362 23.74 23.59 3.08
C HIS A 362 22.32 23.69 3.65
N GLY A 363 21.87 22.66 4.39
CA GLY A 363 20.56 22.67 5.05
C GLY A 363 19.38 22.25 4.20
N LEU A 364 19.61 21.52 3.09
CA LEU A 364 18.55 20.92 2.30
C LEU A 364 18.41 19.44 2.65
N ALA A 365 17.19 18.96 2.91
CA ALA A 365 16.89 17.56 3.14
C ALA A 365 15.80 17.05 2.19
N TYR A 366 15.78 15.74 1.91
CA TYR A 366 14.85 15.12 0.98
C TYR A 366 14.32 13.78 1.48
N VAL A 367 13.02 13.76 1.80
CA VAL A 367 12.27 12.55 2.10
C VAL A 367 11.78 11.94 0.79
N THR A 368 12.33 10.80 0.42
CA THR A 368 12.09 10.12 -0.86
C THR A 368 10.72 9.45 -0.92
N GLU A 369 10.13 9.35 -2.12
CA GLU A 369 8.88 8.63 -2.37
C GLU A 369 8.98 7.15 -1.96
N ASP A 370 10.04 6.46 -2.39
CA ASP A 370 10.30 5.07 -2.00
C ASP A 370 11.31 5.00 -0.86
N ARG A 371 10.76 4.89 0.37
CA ARG A 371 11.57 4.77 1.59
C ARG A 371 12.40 3.49 1.65
N LYS A 372 11.95 2.40 0.99
CA LYS A 372 12.62 1.09 1.05
C LYS A 372 13.81 1.00 0.13
N VAL A 373 13.78 1.69 -1.01
CA VAL A 373 14.84 1.66 -2.01
C VAL A 373 15.85 2.78 -1.78
N TYR A 374 15.37 4.00 -1.47
CA TYR A 374 16.22 5.19 -1.42
C TYR A 374 16.32 5.82 -0.03
N GLY A 375 15.39 5.53 0.87
CA GLY A 375 15.27 6.23 2.15
C GLY A 375 16.00 5.56 3.30
N LEU A 376 15.89 4.23 3.42
CA LEU A 376 16.33 3.44 4.56
C LEU A 376 17.12 2.21 4.12
N ILE A 377 18.06 1.79 4.95
CA ILE A 377 18.75 0.50 4.81
C ILE A 377 18.02 -0.49 5.73
N LEU A 378 17.16 -1.34 5.13
CA LEU A 378 16.17 -2.13 5.86
C LEU A 378 16.77 -3.17 6.82
N ASP A 379 17.93 -3.72 6.50
CA ASP A 379 18.62 -4.73 7.29
C ASP A 379 19.40 -4.10 8.46
N GLU A 380 19.60 -2.78 8.45
CA GLU A 380 20.33 -2.05 9.47
C GLU A 380 19.40 -1.53 10.59
N THR A 381 20.01 -1.21 11.73
CA THR A 381 19.32 -0.74 12.94
C THR A 381 18.67 0.63 12.74
N ILE A 382 17.69 0.96 13.59
CA ILE A 382 17.11 2.31 13.65
C ILE A 382 18.20 3.33 13.97
N ARG A 383 19.10 3.02 14.93
CA ARG A 383 20.24 3.86 15.31
C ARG A 383 21.11 4.22 14.10
N PHE A 384 21.56 3.22 13.35
CA PHE A 384 22.37 3.43 12.15
C PHE A 384 21.66 4.30 11.12
N ASN A 385 20.40 3.98 10.80
CA ASN A 385 19.63 4.74 9.83
C ASN A 385 19.44 6.20 10.24
N THR A 386 19.21 6.47 11.54
CA THR A 386 18.96 7.82 12.06
C THR A 386 20.16 8.74 11.86
N THR A 387 21.37 8.24 12.07
CA THR A 387 22.60 9.07 12.06
C THR A 387 23.29 9.14 10.71
N LEU A 388 22.96 8.20 9.79
CA LEU A 388 23.63 8.01 8.50
C LEU A 388 23.75 9.28 7.64
N ALA A 389 22.74 10.17 7.68
CA ALA A 389 22.74 11.37 6.84
C ALA A 389 23.74 12.45 7.31
N ARG A 390 24.18 12.41 8.56
CA ARG A 390 25.09 13.39 9.17
C ARG A 390 25.99 12.75 10.23
N LEU A 391 26.76 11.75 9.83
CA LEU A 391 27.70 11.04 10.70
C LEU A 391 28.74 11.97 11.34
N ASP A 392 29.09 13.05 10.67
CA ASP A 392 29.96 14.08 11.20
C ASP A 392 29.49 14.69 12.53
N LYS A 393 28.17 14.74 12.76
CA LYS A 393 27.59 15.22 14.01
C LYS A 393 27.73 14.27 15.21
N VAL A 394 28.02 13.01 14.95
CA VAL A 394 28.21 11.96 15.97
C VAL A 394 29.63 11.42 15.98
N CYS A 395 30.56 12.09 15.28
CA CYS A 395 31.98 11.73 15.30
C CYS A 395 32.74 12.61 16.29
N GLY A 396 33.60 11.95 17.09
CA GLY A 396 34.60 12.60 17.91
C GLY A 396 35.83 13.04 17.14
N GLY A 397 36.88 13.41 17.84
CA GLY A 397 38.18 13.78 17.24
C GLY A 397 38.74 12.64 16.37
N GLY A 398 39.18 12.96 15.17
CA GLY A 398 39.73 11.98 14.23
C GLY A 398 38.70 11.24 13.37
N GLY A 399 37.42 11.65 13.37
CA GLY A 399 36.39 11.06 12.52
C GLY A 399 35.88 9.69 12.97
N VAL A 400 36.11 9.33 14.22
CA VAL A 400 35.60 8.09 14.83
C VAL A 400 34.20 8.35 15.39
N ILE A 401 33.25 7.47 15.07
CA ILE A 401 31.89 7.54 15.62
C ILE A 401 31.93 7.36 17.14
N ASP A 402 31.32 8.29 17.86
CA ASP A 402 31.07 8.19 19.29
C ASP A 402 29.76 7.41 19.49
N SER A 403 29.88 6.14 19.90
CA SER A 403 28.73 5.24 20.07
C SER A 403 27.72 5.72 21.11
N ASP A 404 28.18 6.39 22.19
CA ASP A 404 27.28 6.90 23.22
C ASP A 404 26.47 8.08 22.70
N MET A 405 27.09 8.97 21.94
CA MET A 405 26.43 10.09 21.29
C MET A 405 25.45 9.60 20.22
N GLU A 406 25.83 8.60 19.43
CA GLU A 406 24.95 8.00 18.40
C GLU A 406 23.69 7.39 19.04
N VAL A 407 23.82 6.66 20.16
CA VAL A 407 22.70 6.11 20.93
C VAL A 407 21.78 7.21 21.42
N GLN A 408 22.32 8.26 22.06
CA GLN A 408 21.53 9.39 22.57
C GLN A 408 20.74 10.10 21.47
N VAL A 409 21.36 10.30 20.31
CA VAL A 409 20.69 10.92 19.13
C VAL A 409 19.56 10.02 18.63
N ALA A 410 19.80 8.72 18.47
CA ALA A 410 18.81 7.79 17.97
C ALA A 410 17.61 7.66 18.94
N GLU A 411 17.84 7.60 20.24
CA GLU A 411 16.79 7.59 21.26
C GLU A 411 15.97 8.88 21.23
N LYS A 412 16.64 10.03 21.13
CA LYS A 412 15.99 11.34 21.03
C LYS A 412 15.07 11.41 19.81
N MET A 413 15.59 11.10 18.61
CA MET A 413 14.81 11.15 17.37
C MET A 413 13.66 10.14 17.38
N THR A 414 13.88 8.92 17.87
CA THR A 414 12.84 7.90 18.03
C THR A 414 11.70 8.40 18.92
N LYS A 415 12.02 9.07 20.00
CA LYS A 415 11.04 9.65 20.93
C LYS A 415 10.31 10.86 20.33
N GLU A 416 11.03 11.79 19.71
CA GLU A 416 10.46 13.00 19.10
C GLU A 416 9.51 12.68 17.95
N MET A 417 9.85 11.68 17.12
CA MET A 417 9.00 11.21 16.02
C MET A 417 7.89 10.25 16.50
N GLY A 418 7.88 9.85 17.77
CA GLY A 418 6.89 8.89 18.26
C GLY A 418 6.98 7.52 17.57
N THR A 419 8.20 7.08 17.20
CA THR A 419 8.43 5.80 16.55
C THR A 419 8.24 4.65 17.56
N LYS A 420 7.29 3.76 17.31
CA LYS A 420 7.01 2.61 18.18
C LYS A 420 7.98 1.49 17.85
N THR A 421 8.91 1.22 18.75
CA THR A 421 9.91 0.16 18.67
C THR A 421 10.28 -0.35 20.05
N PRO A 422 10.61 -1.64 20.22
CA PRO A 422 11.14 -2.16 21.49
C PRO A 422 12.58 -1.71 21.76
N SER A 423 13.37 -1.37 20.72
CA SER A 423 14.76 -0.96 20.83
C SER A 423 15.21 -0.23 19.57
N ILE A 424 16.13 0.74 19.71
CA ILE A 424 16.82 1.38 18.59
C ILE A 424 17.78 0.44 17.84
N GLU A 425 18.13 -0.69 18.44
CA GLU A 425 18.97 -1.74 17.83
C GLU A 425 18.17 -2.72 16.96
N GLN A 426 16.85 -2.55 16.88
CA GLN A 426 16.03 -3.37 15.97
C GLN A 426 16.30 -2.97 14.52
N ALA A 427 16.38 -3.98 13.62
CA ALA A 427 16.43 -3.74 12.19
C ALA A 427 15.16 -3.02 11.74
N ILE A 428 15.33 -1.93 10.95
CA ILE A 428 14.24 -1.04 10.60
C ILE A 428 13.20 -1.73 9.69
N GLY A 429 13.63 -2.74 8.94
CA GLY A 429 12.76 -3.56 8.10
C GLY A 429 11.65 -4.29 8.88
N HIS A 430 11.82 -4.52 10.17
CA HIS A 430 10.83 -5.16 11.03
C HIS A 430 9.77 -4.21 11.57
N LEU A 431 9.90 -2.91 11.34
CA LEU A 431 8.90 -1.92 11.73
C LEU A 431 7.72 -1.90 10.76
N SER A 432 6.54 -1.48 11.25
CA SER A 432 5.42 -1.13 10.38
C SER A 432 5.77 0.03 9.46
N GLY A 433 5.08 0.13 8.30
CA GLY A 433 5.33 1.20 7.32
C GLY A 433 5.27 2.61 7.93
N GLY A 434 4.32 2.87 8.84
CA GLY A 434 4.22 4.15 9.56
C GLY A 434 5.43 4.43 10.46
N ASN A 435 5.92 3.41 11.17
CA ASN A 435 7.12 3.57 12.03
C ASN A 435 8.41 3.68 11.20
N GLN A 436 8.51 3.00 10.04
CA GLN A 436 9.61 3.22 9.09
C GLN A 436 9.63 4.67 8.59
N GLN A 437 8.46 5.23 8.26
CA GLN A 437 8.34 6.61 7.82
C GLN A 437 8.72 7.62 8.91
N LYS A 438 8.30 7.37 10.15
CA LYS A 438 8.70 8.19 11.31
C LYS A 438 10.21 8.14 11.54
N ALA A 439 10.84 6.98 11.39
CA ALA A 439 12.29 6.85 11.49
C ALA A 439 13.00 7.56 10.32
N LEU A 440 12.47 7.50 9.11
CA LEU A 440 12.98 8.26 7.96
C LEU A 440 12.89 9.77 8.19
N LEU A 441 11.78 10.26 8.74
CA LEU A 441 11.66 11.67 9.14
C LEU A 441 12.67 12.02 10.22
N GLY A 442 12.87 11.17 11.24
CA GLY A 442 13.88 11.35 12.29
C GLY A 442 15.29 11.45 11.73
N LYS A 443 15.67 10.61 10.74
CA LYS A 443 16.93 10.70 10.00
C LYS A 443 17.15 12.10 9.40
N TRP A 444 16.13 12.65 8.74
CA TRP A 444 16.24 13.96 8.09
C TRP A 444 16.15 15.12 9.08
N MET A 445 15.32 15.03 10.11
CA MET A 445 15.26 16.05 11.16
C MET A 445 16.55 16.15 11.96
N PHE A 446 17.28 15.04 12.14
CA PHE A 446 18.62 15.04 12.74
C PHE A 446 19.63 15.91 11.96
N THR A 447 19.45 16.08 10.65
CA THR A 447 20.31 16.95 9.85
C THR A 447 20.09 18.44 10.17
N GLU A 448 18.97 18.80 10.85
CA GLU A 448 18.54 20.18 11.14
C GLU A 448 18.41 21.00 9.84
N PRO A 449 17.52 20.59 8.92
CA PRO A 449 17.41 21.23 7.63
C PRO A 449 16.72 22.61 7.72
N ASP A 450 17.15 23.54 6.88
CA ASP A 450 16.46 24.82 6.64
C ASP A 450 15.27 24.64 5.69
N VAL A 451 15.41 23.70 4.73
CA VAL A 451 14.37 23.34 3.75
C VAL A 451 14.25 21.82 3.70
N LEU A 452 13.03 21.32 3.85
CA LEU A 452 12.70 19.90 3.77
C LEU A 452 11.79 19.64 2.56
N ILE A 453 12.30 18.90 1.58
CA ILE A 453 11.51 18.41 0.46
C ILE A 453 10.88 17.08 0.90
N MET A 454 9.58 16.90 0.72
CA MET A 454 8.86 15.67 1.03
C MET A 454 8.12 15.18 -0.21
N ASP A 455 8.56 14.04 -0.74
CA ASP A 455 7.97 13.41 -1.91
C ASP A 455 7.08 12.24 -1.48
N GLU A 456 5.76 12.40 -1.68
CA GLU A 456 4.72 11.42 -1.27
C GLU A 456 4.93 10.86 0.15
N PRO A 457 5.13 11.72 1.18
CA PRO A 457 5.61 11.28 2.51
C PRO A 457 4.64 10.34 3.24
N THR A 458 3.42 10.22 2.75
CA THR A 458 2.38 9.36 3.33
C THR A 458 2.04 8.15 2.46
N ARG A 459 2.83 7.87 1.42
CA ARG A 459 2.62 6.72 0.54
C ARG A 459 2.73 5.39 1.31
N GLY A 460 1.67 4.56 1.22
CA GLY A 460 1.61 3.27 1.91
C GLY A 460 1.53 3.39 3.44
N ILE A 461 1.07 4.53 3.95
CA ILE A 461 0.84 4.78 5.37
C ILE A 461 -0.67 4.73 5.64
N ASP A 462 -1.05 4.11 6.75
CA ASP A 462 -2.46 4.04 7.19
C ASP A 462 -3.00 5.42 7.63
N VAL A 463 -4.34 5.50 7.74
CA VAL A 463 -5.02 6.76 8.02
C VAL A 463 -4.66 7.32 9.40
N GLY A 464 -4.49 6.44 10.40
CA GLY A 464 -4.13 6.86 11.76
C GLY A 464 -2.70 7.42 11.83
N ALA A 465 -1.73 6.72 11.23
CA ALA A 465 -0.34 7.17 11.18
C ALA A 465 -0.12 8.41 10.30
N LYS A 466 -0.98 8.62 9.28
CA LYS A 466 -0.97 9.89 8.51
C LYS A 466 -1.34 11.09 9.35
N TYR A 467 -2.28 10.92 10.27
CA TYR A 467 -2.71 12.00 11.17
C TYR A 467 -1.62 12.33 12.20
N GLU A 468 -0.94 11.33 12.78
CA GLU A 468 0.19 11.49 13.72
C GLU A 468 1.37 12.22 13.07
#